data_7e94c106726e8502981b533cf9b1f233
#
_entry.id   7e94c106726e8502981b533cf9b1f233
#
_cell.length_a   1.000
_cell.length_b   1.000
_cell.length_c   1.000
_cell.angle_alpha   90.00
_cell.angle_beta   90.00
_cell.angle_gamma   90.00
#
_symmetry.space_group_name_H-M   'P 1'
#
loop_
_entity.id
_entity.type
_entity.pdbx_description
1 polymer ?
#
loop_
_entity_poly.entity_id
_entity_poly.type
_entity_poly.pdbx_seq_one_letter_code
_entity_poly.pdbx_strand_id
1 'polypeptide(L)'
;MAVRKGHHRAYNIHYHIVFPIKYRKVLLNEPTVATLKTITYDIQDRYELEIEQLGADRDHIHLLCSAHPKYAPGQLVRLYKSITARELFKRHPELKKELWGGELWSDGYYVATVGEKGNWSVVERYIRDQGHKPQDVQLRLL
;
A
#
# COMPACT_ATOMS: atom_id res chain seq x y z
N MET A 1 -8.98 4.18 -16.22
CA MET A 1 -9.49 4.25 -14.85
C MET A 1 -11.01 4.35 -14.87
N ALA A 2 -11.64 3.68 -13.95
CA ALA A 2 -13.10 3.65 -13.89
C ALA A 2 -13.63 4.72 -12.92
N VAL A 3 -14.73 5.35 -13.31
CA VAL A 3 -15.47 6.24 -12.42
C VAL A 3 -16.26 5.38 -11.45
N ARG A 4 -16.20 5.72 -10.17
CA ARG A 4 -16.95 5.04 -9.13
C ARG A 4 -18.24 5.79 -8.87
N LYS A 5 -19.29 5.06 -8.53
CA LYS A 5 -20.58 5.65 -8.23
C LYS A 5 -21.04 5.17 -6.86
N GLY A 6 -21.45 6.11 -6.04
CA GLY A 6 -22.10 5.82 -4.78
C GLY A 6 -23.48 6.43 -4.76
N HIS A 7 -24.16 6.32 -3.63
CA HIS A 7 -25.46 6.95 -3.43
C HIS A 7 -25.30 8.47 -3.50
N HIS A 8 -25.93 9.12 -4.46
CA HIS A 8 -25.87 10.57 -4.70
C HIS A 8 -24.47 11.08 -5.09
N ARG A 9 -23.57 10.20 -5.56
CA ARG A 9 -22.23 10.68 -5.94
C ARG A 9 -21.58 9.78 -7.00
N ALA A 10 -20.67 10.40 -7.72
CA ALA A 10 -19.75 9.69 -8.60
C ALA A 10 -18.36 10.23 -8.31
N TYR A 11 -17.34 9.38 -8.39
CA TYR A 11 -15.97 9.82 -8.11
C TYR A 11 -14.97 8.98 -8.91
N ASN A 12 -13.80 9.57 -9.08
CA ASN A 12 -12.69 8.94 -9.79
C ASN A 12 -11.41 9.38 -9.10
N ILE A 13 -11.16 8.79 -7.92
CA ILE A 13 -10.05 9.16 -7.04
C ILE A 13 -9.13 7.97 -6.92
N HIS A 14 -7.88 8.14 -7.35
CA HIS A 14 -6.88 7.08 -7.30
C HIS A 14 -5.63 7.62 -6.61
N TYR A 15 -5.07 6.80 -5.74
CA TYR A 15 -3.86 7.13 -4.99
C TYR A 15 -2.77 6.11 -5.26
N HIS A 16 -1.54 6.62 -5.36
CA HIS A 16 -0.33 5.82 -5.29
C HIS A 16 0.29 6.08 -3.92
N ILE A 17 0.41 5.05 -3.11
CA ILE A 17 0.92 5.17 -1.75
C ILE A 17 2.11 4.23 -1.58
N VAL A 18 3.17 4.74 -0.95
CA VAL A 18 4.38 3.94 -0.67
C VAL A 18 4.51 3.80 0.84
N PHE A 19 4.67 2.57 1.30
CA PHE A 19 4.83 2.24 2.71
C PHE A 19 6.18 1.54 2.93
N PRO A 20 7.16 2.21 3.53
CA PRO A 20 8.43 1.55 3.87
C PRO A 20 8.30 0.76 5.18
N ILE A 21 9.04 -0.35 5.26
CA ILE A 21 9.19 -1.10 6.50
C ILE A 21 10.02 -0.26 7.48
N LYS A 22 9.70 -0.36 8.76
CA LYS A 22 10.42 0.33 9.83
C LYS A 22 11.91 0.01 9.75
N TYR A 23 12.72 1.03 9.82
CA TYR A 23 14.18 0.95 9.66
C TYR A 23 14.63 0.40 8.31
N ARG A 24 13.76 0.38 7.31
CA ARG A 24 14.02 -0.16 5.99
C ARG A 24 14.54 -1.60 6.04
N LYS A 25 14.05 -2.37 7.01
CA LYS A 25 14.45 -3.76 7.13
C LYS A 25 13.91 -4.61 5.98
N VAL A 26 14.70 -5.59 5.56
CA VAL A 26 14.40 -6.45 4.41
C VAL A 26 13.58 -7.64 4.90
N LEU A 27 12.28 -7.42 5.15
CA LEU A 27 11.40 -8.40 5.78
C LEU A 27 10.33 -8.96 4.85
N LEU A 28 10.14 -8.37 3.68
CA LEU A 28 9.07 -8.79 2.76
C LEU A 28 9.54 -9.91 1.84
N ASN A 29 9.57 -11.13 2.37
CA ASN A 29 9.82 -12.32 1.57
C ASN A 29 8.52 -12.80 0.91
N GLU A 30 8.61 -13.81 0.05
CA GLU A 30 7.44 -14.28 -0.70
C GLU A 30 6.25 -14.69 0.17
N PRO A 31 6.43 -15.50 1.25
CA PRO A 31 5.29 -15.84 2.11
C PRO A 31 4.66 -14.62 2.79
N THR A 32 5.48 -13.69 3.24
CA THR A 32 4.98 -12.47 3.90
C THR A 32 4.20 -11.61 2.91
N VAL A 33 4.70 -11.47 1.69
CA VAL A 33 4.00 -10.71 0.65
C VAL A 33 2.68 -11.36 0.28
N ALA A 34 2.65 -12.70 0.18
CA ALA A 34 1.42 -13.41 -0.12
C ALA A 34 0.36 -13.17 0.96
N THR A 35 0.76 -13.22 2.23
CA THR A 35 -0.13 -12.91 3.34
C THR A 35 -0.60 -11.46 3.30
N LEU A 36 0.31 -10.54 3.02
CA LEU A 36 -0.02 -9.12 2.91
C LEU A 36 -1.07 -8.87 1.82
N LYS A 37 -0.94 -9.55 0.68
CA LYS A 37 -1.93 -9.44 -0.39
C LYS A 37 -3.31 -9.91 0.06
N THR A 38 -3.37 -11.04 0.76
CA THR A 38 -4.63 -11.56 1.30
C THR A 38 -5.26 -10.55 2.25
N ILE A 39 -4.48 -10.00 3.17
CA ILE A 39 -4.96 -8.99 4.12
C ILE A 39 -5.47 -7.75 3.37
N THR A 40 -4.74 -7.32 2.36
CA THR A 40 -5.09 -6.13 1.58
C THR A 40 -6.44 -6.30 0.88
N TYR A 41 -6.68 -7.47 0.28
CA TYR A 41 -7.97 -7.73 -0.35
C TYR A 41 -9.09 -7.89 0.67
N ASP A 42 -8.81 -8.36 1.87
CA ASP A 42 -9.80 -8.38 2.96
C ASP A 42 -10.19 -6.96 3.37
N ILE A 43 -9.23 -6.04 3.36
CA ILE A 43 -9.51 -4.62 3.64
C ILE A 43 -10.44 -4.06 2.57
N GLN A 44 -10.18 -4.38 1.30
CA GLN A 44 -11.04 -3.97 0.19
C GLN A 44 -12.49 -4.40 0.42
N ASP A 45 -12.68 -5.63 0.87
CA ASP A 45 -14.04 -6.16 1.07
C ASP A 45 -14.77 -5.50 2.22
N ARG A 46 -14.05 -4.99 3.22
CA ARG A 46 -14.65 -4.41 4.42
C ARG A 46 -14.81 -2.90 4.39
N TYR A 47 -14.05 -2.22 3.56
CA TYR A 47 -14.03 -0.77 3.49
C TYR A 47 -14.30 -0.34 2.05
N GLU A 48 -14.77 0.88 1.87
CA GLU A 48 -15.12 1.38 0.55
C GLU A 48 -13.85 1.83 -0.19
N LEU A 49 -13.02 0.87 -0.55
CA LEU A 49 -11.86 1.13 -1.39
C LEU A 49 -11.63 -0.06 -2.32
N GLU A 50 -10.94 0.19 -3.40
CA GLU A 50 -10.63 -0.83 -4.37
C GLU A 50 -9.12 -0.85 -4.60
N ILE A 51 -8.54 -2.03 -4.48
CA ILE A 51 -7.12 -2.23 -4.69
C ILE A 51 -6.91 -2.54 -6.17
N GLU A 52 -6.14 -1.70 -6.83
CA GLU A 52 -5.91 -1.84 -8.26
C GLU A 52 -4.58 -2.49 -8.55
N GLN A 53 -3.59 -2.24 -7.69
CA GLN A 53 -2.29 -2.85 -7.84
C GLN A 53 -1.58 -2.82 -6.49
N LEU A 54 -0.91 -3.91 -6.15
CA LEU A 54 -0.03 -4.00 -5.00
C LEU A 54 1.29 -4.58 -5.45
N GLY A 55 2.35 -3.80 -5.31
CA GLY A 55 3.70 -4.24 -5.62
C GLY A 55 4.54 -4.19 -4.37
N ALA A 56 5.45 -5.14 -4.23
CA ALA A 56 6.32 -5.21 -3.07
C ALA A 56 7.76 -5.37 -3.51
N ASP A 57 8.64 -4.65 -2.85
CA ASP A 57 10.05 -4.94 -2.81
C ASP A 57 10.33 -5.48 -1.41
N ARG A 58 11.59 -5.69 -1.09
CA ARG A 58 11.94 -6.35 0.18
C ARG A 58 11.68 -5.49 1.40
N ASP A 59 11.77 -4.18 1.26
CA ASP A 59 11.69 -3.23 2.38
C ASP A 59 10.58 -2.19 2.25
N HIS A 60 9.73 -2.30 1.24
CA HIS A 60 8.61 -1.38 1.05
C HIS A 60 7.57 -1.96 0.14
N ILE A 61 6.37 -1.35 0.15
CA ILE A 61 5.32 -1.70 -0.80
C ILE A 61 4.81 -0.44 -1.50
N HIS A 62 4.27 -0.67 -2.70
CA HIS A 62 3.53 0.31 -3.47
C HIS A 62 2.08 -0.15 -3.58
N LEU A 63 1.15 0.73 -3.23
CA LEU A 63 -0.28 0.45 -3.30
C LEU A 63 -0.94 1.44 -4.24
N LEU A 64 -1.68 0.93 -5.20
CA LEU A 64 -2.48 1.73 -6.10
C LEU A 64 -3.93 1.42 -5.80
N CYS A 65 -4.69 2.40 -5.36
CA CYS A 65 -6.05 2.16 -4.93
C CYS A 65 -6.99 3.31 -5.27
N SER A 66 -8.27 2.98 -5.40
CA SER A 66 -9.35 3.95 -5.50
C SER A 66 -10.11 3.92 -4.17
N ALA A 67 -10.45 5.08 -3.64
CA ALA A 67 -11.10 5.18 -2.35
C ALA A 67 -12.30 6.09 -2.40
N HIS A 68 -13.28 5.79 -1.54
CA HIS A 68 -14.46 6.62 -1.37
C HIS A 68 -14.04 8.03 -0.91
N PRO A 69 -14.67 9.09 -1.43
CA PRO A 69 -14.28 10.46 -1.07
C PRO A 69 -14.44 10.82 0.41
N LYS A 70 -15.14 9.99 1.20
CA LYS A 70 -15.22 10.20 2.64
C LYS A 70 -13.90 10.03 3.36
N TYR A 71 -12.92 9.35 2.74
CA TYR A 71 -11.62 9.11 3.35
C TYR A 71 -10.63 10.19 2.96
N ALA A 72 -10.00 10.82 3.94
CA ALA A 72 -8.80 11.59 3.70
C ALA A 72 -7.62 10.62 3.48
N PRO A 73 -6.62 11.00 2.67
CA PRO A 73 -5.46 10.13 2.47
C PRO A 73 -4.80 9.66 3.76
N GLY A 74 -4.66 10.54 4.74
CA GLY A 74 -4.08 10.16 6.04
C GLY A 74 -4.91 9.12 6.78
N GLN A 75 -6.21 9.15 6.63
CA GLN A 75 -7.08 8.13 7.23
C GLN A 75 -6.87 6.77 6.57
N LEU A 76 -6.74 6.75 5.24
CA LEU A 76 -6.45 5.51 4.51
C LEU A 76 -5.13 4.92 4.94
N VAL A 77 -4.11 5.76 5.07
CA VAL A 77 -2.78 5.33 5.48
C VAL A 77 -2.83 4.71 6.88
N ARG A 78 -3.47 5.38 7.83
CA ARG A 78 -3.58 4.87 9.19
C ARG A 78 -4.35 3.56 9.24
N LEU A 79 -5.45 3.47 8.52
CA LEU A 79 -6.27 2.26 8.44
C LEU A 79 -5.43 1.09 7.92
N TYR A 80 -4.78 1.31 6.79
CA TYR A 80 -4.00 0.27 6.14
C TYR A 80 -2.83 -0.20 7.01
N LYS A 81 -2.08 0.76 7.56
CA LYS A 81 -0.94 0.44 8.43
C LYS A 81 -1.37 -0.35 9.66
N SER A 82 -2.45 0.08 10.29
CA SER A 82 -2.92 -0.55 11.52
C SER A 82 -3.35 -1.99 11.29
N ILE A 83 -4.17 -2.22 10.29
CA ILE A 83 -4.70 -3.55 10.02
C ILE A 83 -3.61 -4.49 9.53
N THR A 84 -2.80 -4.04 8.58
CA THR A 84 -1.76 -4.90 8.01
C THR A 84 -0.68 -5.24 9.01
N ALA A 85 -0.28 -4.31 9.86
CA ALA A 85 0.72 -4.59 10.89
C ALA A 85 0.20 -5.62 11.89
N ARG A 86 -1.01 -5.43 12.38
CA ARG A 86 -1.60 -6.36 13.34
C ARG A 86 -1.73 -7.76 12.75
N GLU A 87 -2.25 -7.86 11.54
CA GLU A 87 -2.48 -9.15 10.90
C GLU A 87 -1.18 -9.84 10.49
N LEU A 88 -0.20 -9.07 10.01
CA LEU A 88 1.09 -9.67 9.66
C LEU A 88 1.82 -10.18 10.88
N PHE A 89 1.84 -9.43 11.98
CA PHE A 89 2.48 -9.89 13.20
C PHE A 89 1.78 -11.12 13.78
N LYS A 90 0.47 -11.21 13.62
CA LYS A 90 -0.30 -12.36 14.08
C LYS A 90 0.04 -13.61 13.27
N ARG A 91 0.14 -13.48 11.96
CA ARG A 91 0.36 -14.62 11.04
C ARG A 91 1.84 -14.95 10.84
N HIS A 92 2.71 -13.97 11.06
CA HIS A 92 4.16 -14.11 10.92
C HIS A 92 4.84 -13.53 12.16
N PRO A 93 4.72 -14.23 13.31
CA PRO A 93 5.25 -13.70 14.58
C PRO A 93 6.76 -13.50 14.58
N GLU A 94 7.49 -14.16 13.68
CA GLU A 94 8.92 -13.97 13.54
C GLU A 94 9.29 -12.54 13.16
N LEU A 95 8.36 -11.78 12.54
CA LEU A 95 8.63 -10.39 12.17
C LEU A 95 8.88 -9.50 13.37
N LYS A 96 8.22 -9.79 14.49
CA LYS A 96 8.40 -9.02 15.71
C LYS A 96 9.82 -9.11 16.27
N LYS A 97 10.48 -10.22 16.03
CA LYS A 97 11.85 -10.41 16.50
C LYS A 97 12.80 -9.44 15.80
N GLU A 98 12.50 -9.07 14.58
CA GLU A 98 13.30 -8.14 13.81
C GLU A 98 12.94 -6.68 14.06
N LEU A 99 11.78 -6.46 14.69
CA LEU A 99 11.22 -5.13 14.91
C LEU A 99 10.92 -4.94 16.40
N TRP A 100 11.99 -4.85 17.19
CA TRP A 100 11.91 -4.82 18.63
C TRP A 100 11.02 -3.72 19.20
N GLY A 101 10.81 -2.64 18.46
CA GLY A 101 9.88 -1.58 18.85
C GLY A 101 8.41 -1.90 18.63
N GLY A 102 8.09 -3.02 17.99
CA GLY A 102 6.71 -3.45 17.77
C GLY A 102 5.99 -2.78 16.62
N GLU A 103 6.66 -1.97 15.82
CA GLU A 103 6.09 -1.30 14.67
C GLU A 103 6.59 -1.93 13.38
N LEU A 104 5.67 -2.24 12.47
CA LEU A 104 6.01 -2.81 11.17
C LEU A 104 6.42 -1.74 10.18
N TRP A 105 5.61 -0.69 10.07
CA TRP A 105 5.79 0.34 9.06
C TRP A 105 6.55 1.53 9.61
N SER A 106 7.32 2.18 8.73
CA SER A 106 7.94 3.47 9.04
C SER A 106 6.85 4.51 9.37
N ASP A 107 7.20 5.51 10.15
CA ASP A 107 6.25 6.60 10.46
C ASP A 107 5.89 7.40 9.21
N GLY A 108 6.81 7.48 8.25
CA GLY A 108 6.58 8.19 7.01
C GLY A 108 5.83 7.37 5.97
N TYR A 109 5.37 8.07 4.98
CA TYR A 109 4.77 7.47 3.79
C TYR A 109 4.78 8.49 2.67
N TYR A 110 4.60 8.00 1.45
CA TYR A 110 4.42 8.85 0.28
C TYR A 110 3.03 8.61 -0.26
N VAL A 111 2.31 9.66 -0.60
CA VAL A 111 1.01 9.55 -1.27
C VAL A 111 0.90 10.58 -2.36
N ALA A 112 0.42 10.14 -3.51
CA ALA A 112 0.15 11.02 -4.64
C ALA A 112 -1.17 10.60 -5.29
N THR A 113 -1.87 11.57 -5.86
CA THR A 113 -3.02 11.27 -6.71
C THR A 113 -2.52 10.85 -8.08
N VAL A 114 -3.25 9.95 -8.72
CA VAL A 114 -2.94 9.50 -10.07
C VAL A 114 -4.00 10.05 -11.00
N GLY A 115 -3.58 10.82 -11.99
CA GLY A 115 -4.49 11.42 -12.94
C GLY A 115 -5.13 10.41 -13.87
N GLU A 116 -6.21 10.82 -14.52
CA GLU A 116 -6.91 9.99 -15.48
C GLU A 116 -6.06 9.63 -16.68
N LYS A 117 -5.16 10.52 -17.06
CA LYS A 117 -4.33 10.38 -18.25
C LYS A 117 -2.86 10.44 -17.89
N GLY A 118 -2.05 9.82 -18.72
CA GLY A 118 -0.61 9.97 -18.69
C GLY A 118 0.09 9.16 -17.62
N ASN A 119 -0.24 9.37 -16.38
CA ASN A 119 0.52 8.76 -15.28
C ASN A 119 0.05 7.37 -14.88
N TRP A 120 -1.21 7.05 -15.17
CA TRP A 120 -1.78 5.79 -14.70
C TRP A 120 -1.02 4.55 -15.18
N SER A 121 -0.88 4.42 -16.49
CA SER A 121 -0.23 3.23 -17.03
C SER A 121 1.24 3.15 -16.65
N VAL A 122 1.89 4.29 -16.51
CA VAL A 122 3.29 4.34 -16.09
C VAL A 122 3.42 3.86 -14.65
N VAL A 123 2.60 4.36 -13.76
CA VAL A 123 2.61 3.96 -12.35
C VAL A 123 2.28 2.49 -12.21
N GLU A 124 1.23 2.03 -12.90
CA GLU A 124 0.82 0.63 -12.85
C GLU A 124 1.94 -0.30 -13.31
N ARG A 125 2.59 0.05 -14.42
CA ARG A 125 3.71 -0.72 -14.94
C ARG A 125 4.87 -0.74 -13.95
N TYR A 126 5.17 0.40 -13.38
CA TYR A 126 6.25 0.52 -12.40
C TYR A 126 6.01 -0.42 -11.21
N ILE A 127 4.78 -0.42 -10.69
CA ILE A 127 4.45 -1.28 -9.55
C ILE A 127 4.56 -2.76 -9.92
N ARG A 128 4.09 -3.14 -11.12
CA ARG A 128 4.19 -4.54 -11.56
C ARG A 128 5.64 -5.00 -11.70
N ASP A 129 6.52 -4.09 -12.09
CA ASP A 129 7.93 -4.41 -12.28
C ASP A 129 8.74 -4.24 -10.99
N GLN A 130 8.07 -3.95 -9.89
CA GLN A 130 8.69 -3.77 -8.60
C GLN A 130 9.49 -5.01 -8.21
N GLY A 131 10.70 -4.79 -7.72
CA GLY A 131 11.59 -5.88 -7.35
C GLY A 131 12.56 -6.29 -8.46
N HIS A 132 12.31 -5.86 -9.68
CA HIS A 132 13.17 -6.16 -10.83
C HIS A 132 14.16 -5.04 -11.15
N LYS A 133 14.01 -3.90 -10.49
CA LYS A 133 14.82 -2.71 -10.75
C LYS A 133 15.48 -2.23 -9.46
N PRO A 134 16.59 -1.49 -9.59
CA PRO A 134 17.17 -0.86 -8.42
C PRO A 134 16.22 0.10 -7.76
N GLN A 135 16.54 0.47 -6.53
CA GLN A 135 15.78 1.38 -5.73
C GLN A 135 15.40 2.63 -6.51
N ASP A 136 14.16 3.01 -6.41
CA ASP A 136 13.66 4.14 -7.16
C ASP A 136 13.82 5.46 -6.41
N VAL A 137 13.55 6.54 -7.15
CA VAL A 137 13.69 7.90 -6.65
C VAL A 137 12.63 8.25 -5.63
N GLN A 138 11.45 7.65 -5.74
CA GLN A 138 10.31 7.98 -4.88
C GLN A 138 10.60 7.74 -3.40
N LEU A 139 11.34 6.68 -3.12
CA LEU A 139 11.67 6.36 -1.74
C LEU A 139 12.61 7.38 -1.11
N ARG A 140 13.29 8.16 -1.91
CA ARG A 140 14.16 9.22 -1.40
C ARG A 140 13.37 10.39 -0.86
N LEU A 141 12.10 10.48 -1.19
CA LEU A 141 11.22 11.53 -0.71
C LEU A 141 10.72 11.26 0.71
N LEU A 142 10.88 10.04 1.15
CA LEU A 142 10.47 9.63 2.49
C LEU A 142 11.61 9.85 3.47
#